data_29e4cc5f03258bea6cf2d678053e0957
#
_entry.id   29e4cc5f03258bea6cf2d678053e0957
#
_cell.length_a   1.000
_cell.length_b   1.000
_cell.length_c   1.000
_cell.angle_alpha   90.00
_cell.angle_beta   90.00
_cell.angle_gamma   90.00
#
_symmetry.space_group_name_H-M   'P 1'
#
loop_
_entity.id
_entity.type
_entity.pdbx_description
1 polymer ?
#
loop_
_entity_poly.entity_id
_entity_poly.type
_entity_poly.pdbx_seq_one_letter_code
_entity_poly.pdbx_strand_id
1 'polypeptide(L)'
;MESNDINWDDVLSTASRLQGLITNAVLVGGTASAIFATHRTSYDADHIVPNLREKFDLILETLESVSGLETARIKRPVLILGSLYGIETGVRQLIRTAPLETQDVYIHGQKIKVPTEAEILRIKGALVLKRNATRDYLDFAALSHYIGPKAALDALMCFDDLYPQKNG
;
A
#
# COMPACT_ATOMS: atom_id res chain seq x y z
N MET A 1 5.22 15.16 -28.99
CA MET A 1 5.68 14.55 -27.73
C MET A 1 4.46 14.04 -27.00
N GLU A 2 4.20 12.78 -27.13
CA GLU A 2 3.19 12.17 -26.27
C GLU A 2 3.77 12.17 -24.86
N SER A 3 3.18 12.96 -23.97
CA SER A 3 3.44 12.83 -22.56
C SER A 3 2.98 11.41 -22.18
N ASN A 4 3.89 10.58 -21.70
CA ASN A 4 3.53 9.32 -21.03
C ASN A 4 2.84 9.69 -19.71
N ASP A 5 1.62 10.19 -19.82
CA ASP A 5 0.81 10.47 -18.64
C ASP A 5 0.40 9.12 -18.05
N ILE A 6 1.04 8.77 -16.94
CA ILE A 6 0.65 7.62 -16.12
C ILE A 6 -0.81 7.84 -15.72
N ASN A 7 -1.67 6.94 -16.14
CA ASN A 7 -3.08 7.02 -15.81
C ASN A 7 -3.45 6.03 -14.70
N TRP A 8 -4.62 6.21 -14.15
CA TRP A 8 -5.15 5.41 -13.06
C TRP A 8 -5.24 3.92 -13.40
N ASP A 9 -5.65 3.59 -14.62
CA ASP A 9 -5.76 2.21 -15.08
C ASP A 9 -4.39 1.52 -15.14
N ASP A 10 -3.34 2.23 -15.51
CA ASP A 10 -1.97 1.70 -15.53
C ASP A 10 -1.47 1.37 -14.12
N VAL A 11 -1.77 2.23 -13.16
CA VAL A 11 -1.42 1.99 -11.73
C VAL A 11 -2.15 0.76 -11.21
N LEU A 12 -3.44 0.64 -11.47
CA LEU A 12 -4.24 -0.51 -11.05
C LEU A 12 -3.79 -1.81 -11.72
N SER A 13 -3.49 -1.78 -13.01
CA SER A 13 -2.94 -2.92 -13.74
C SER A 13 -1.59 -3.36 -13.18
N THR A 14 -0.72 -2.42 -12.84
CA THR A 14 0.56 -2.69 -12.20
C THR A 14 0.37 -3.35 -10.84
N ALA A 15 -0.54 -2.84 -10.02
CA ALA A 15 -0.86 -3.42 -8.73
C ALA A 15 -1.37 -4.87 -8.86
N SER A 16 -2.31 -5.09 -9.77
CA SER A 16 -2.85 -6.42 -10.05
C SER A 16 -1.76 -7.40 -10.50
N ARG A 17 -0.86 -6.96 -11.38
CA ARG A 17 0.24 -7.76 -11.87
C ARG A 17 1.23 -8.14 -10.78
N LEU A 18 1.60 -7.20 -9.91
CA LEU A 18 2.48 -7.47 -8.77
C LEU A 18 1.85 -8.48 -7.81
N GLN A 19 0.55 -8.39 -7.56
CA GLN A 19 -0.15 -9.34 -6.71
C GLN A 19 -0.23 -10.74 -7.31
N GLY A 20 -0.23 -10.85 -8.63
CA GLY A 20 -0.10 -12.14 -9.33
C GLY A 20 1.28 -12.76 -9.20
N LEU A 21 2.31 -11.96 -9.01
CA LEU A 21 3.71 -12.41 -8.88
C LEU A 21 4.10 -12.68 -7.43
N ILE A 22 3.57 -11.92 -6.49
CA ILE A 22 3.93 -11.98 -5.07
C ILE A 22 2.71 -12.40 -4.25
N THR A 23 2.77 -13.60 -3.70
CA THR A 23 1.70 -14.14 -2.85
C THR A 23 1.52 -13.28 -1.60
N ASN A 24 0.28 -13.00 -1.24
CA ASN A 24 -0.12 -12.21 -0.06
C ASN A 24 0.31 -10.73 -0.10
N ALA A 25 0.66 -10.19 -1.26
CA ALA A 25 0.88 -8.76 -1.41
C ALA A 25 -0.44 -7.99 -1.27
N VAL A 26 -0.41 -6.90 -0.51
CA VAL A 26 -1.57 -6.04 -0.24
C VAL A 26 -1.24 -4.63 -0.69
N LEU A 27 -2.03 -4.08 -1.60
CA LEU A 27 -1.86 -2.70 -2.07
C LEU A 27 -2.19 -1.73 -0.94
N VAL A 28 -1.27 -0.82 -0.67
CA VAL A 28 -1.40 0.19 0.39
C VAL A 28 -1.11 1.60 -0.16
N GLY A 29 -0.83 2.53 0.73
CA GLY A 29 -0.42 3.89 0.38
C GLY A 29 -1.54 4.74 -0.18
N GLY A 30 -1.16 5.79 -0.91
CA GLY A 30 -2.11 6.74 -1.48
C GLY A 30 -3.06 6.13 -2.49
N THR A 31 -2.61 5.13 -3.24
CA THR A 31 -3.44 4.44 -4.24
C THR A 31 -4.58 3.67 -3.58
N ALA A 32 -4.31 2.92 -2.50
CA ALA A 32 -5.36 2.23 -1.75
C ALA A 32 -6.36 3.22 -1.14
N SER A 33 -5.90 4.33 -0.56
CA SER A 33 -6.77 5.39 -0.03
C SER A 33 -7.63 6.01 -1.13
N ALA A 34 -7.06 6.26 -2.31
CA ALA A 34 -7.76 6.88 -3.43
C ALA A 34 -8.84 5.98 -4.05
N ILE A 35 -8.71 4.67 -3.96
CA ILE A 35 -9.75 3.72 -4.40
C ILE A 35 -11.08 4.02 -3.69
N PHE A 36 -11.04 4.33 -2.41
CA PHE A 36 -12.24 4.59 -1.60
C PHE A 36 -12.59 6.08 -1.52
N ALA A 37 -11.68 6.89 -1.04
CA ALA A 37 -11.95 8.30 -0.73
C ALA A 37 -11.94 9.21 -1.97
N THR A 38 -11.29 8.83 -3.06
CA THR A 38 -11.24 9.55 -4.35
C THR A 38 -10.86 11.03 -4.25
N HIS A 39 -10.15 11.42 -3.19
CA HIS A 39 -9.82 12.81 -2.85
C HIS A 39 -8.61 13.37 -3.60
N ARG A 40 -7.80 12.47 -4.16
CA ARG A 40 -6.61 12.82 -4.94
C ARG A 40 -6.22 11.68 -5.87
N THR A 41 -5.36 11.96 -6.83
CA THR A 41 -4.72 10.93 -7.65
C THR A 41 -3.47 10.40 -6.96
N SER A 42 -3.15 9.15 -7.23
CA SER A 42 -1.91 8.51 -6.81
C SER A 42 -1.35 7.69 -7.96
N TYR A 43 -0.03 7.72 -8.11
CA TYR A 43 0.65 7.12 -9.26
C TYR A 43 1.59 5.97 -8.88
N ASP A 44 1.59 5.56 -7.61
CA ASP A 44 2.49 4.54 -7.09
C ASP A 44 1.71 3.28 -6.75
N ALA A 45 2.32 2.13 -6.98
CA ALA A 45 1.79 0.83 -6.58
C ALA A 45 2.63 0.25 -5.43
N ASP A 46 2.34 0.70 -4.21
CA ASP A 46 3.03 0.24 -3.00
C ASP A 46 2.30 -0.95 -2.38
N HIS A 47 3.06 -1.97 -1.99
CA HIS A 47 2.53 -3.18 -1.38
C HIS A 47 3.21 -3.49 -0.05
N ILE A 48 2.43 -4.02 0.88
CA ILE A 48 2.94 -4.69 2.07
C ILE A 48 2.91 -6.20 1.81
N VAL A 49 4.00 -6.88 2.15
CA VAL A 49 4.12 -8.33 2.08
C VAL A 49 4.48 -8.85 3.47
N PRO A 50 3.58 -9.61 4.12
CA PRO A 50 3.80 -10.05 5.50
C PRO A 50 5.05 -10.88 5.72
N ASN A 51 5.45 -11.64 4.71
CA ASN A 51 6.58 -12.58 4.78
C ASN A 51 7.75 -12.18 3.85
N LEU A 52 7.90 -10.89 3.56
CA LEU A 52 9.00 -10.40 2.72
C LEU A 52 10.36 -10.78 3.31
N ARG A 53 10.55 -10.58 4.60
CA ARG A 53 11.80 -10.86 5.30
C ARG A 53 12.28 -12.30 5.09
N GLU A 54 11.36 -13.26 5.16
CA GLU A 54 11.68 -14.69 5.03
C GLU A 54 11.91 -15.10 3.58
N LYS A 55 11.26 -14.45 2.63
CA LYS A 55 11.29 -14.78 1.20
C LYS A 55 11.94 -13.70 0.34
N PHE A 56 12.76 -12.86 0.93
CA PHE A 56 13.29 -11.67 0.28
C PHE A 56 14.00 -11.99 -1.04
N ASP A 57 14.94 -12.93 -1.02
CA ASP A 57 15.71 -13.26 -2.22
C ASP A 57 14.84 -13.86 -3.32
N LEU A 58 13.89 -14.71 -2.97
CA LEU A 58 12.95 -15.29 -3.93
C LEU A 58 12.06 -14.21 -4.57
N ILE A 59 11.54 -13.29 -3.75
CA ILE A 59 10.70 -12.19 -4.24
C ILE A 59 11.51 -11.24 -5.11
N LEU A 60 12.72 -10.88 -4.71
CA LEU A 60 13.62 -10.04 -5.51
C LEU A 60 13.94 -10.68 -6.86
N GLU A 61 14.29 -11.96 -6.87
CA GLU A 61 14.55 -12.72 -8.09
C GLU A 61 13.33 -12.75 -9.01
N THR A 62 12.16 -13.01 -8.44
CA THR A 62 10.89 -13.00 -9.18
C THR A 62 10.64 -11.63 -9.83
N LEU A 63 10.83 -10.54 -9.08
CA LEU A 63 10.66 -9.18 -9.60
C LEU A 63 11.67 -8.87 -10.71
N GLU A 64 12.93 -9.19 -10.49
CA GLU A 64 14.00 -8.92 -11.47
C GLU A 64 13.86 -9.74 -12.76
N SER A 65 13.12 -10.84 -12.73
CA SER A 65 12.82 -11.66 -13.91
C SER A 65 11.73 -11.06 -14.81
N VAL A 66 11.00 -10.07 -14.33
CA VAL A 66 9.89 -9.47 -15.07
C VAL A 66 10.39 -8.43 -16.07
N SER A 67 9.99 -8.57 -17.32
CA SER A 67 10.29 -7.58 -18.37
C SER A 67 9.67 -6.22 -18.01
N GLY A 68 10.45 -5.15 -18.09
CA GLY A 68 10.02 -3.79 -17.79
C GLY A 68 10.10 -3.41 -16.32
N LEU A 69 10.48 -4.35 -15.45
CA LEU A 69 10.71 -4.04 -14.04
C LEU A 69 12.17 -3.66 -13.81
N GLU A 70 12.38 -2.52 -13.18
CA GLU A 70 13.69 -2.01 -12.78
C GLU A 70 13.70 -1.76 -11.28
N THR A 71 14.70 -2.33 -10.58
CA THR A 71 14.91 -2.07 -9.16
C THR A 71 15.73 -0.79 -8.99
N ALA A 72 15.31 0.08 -8.06
CA ALA A 72 15.96 1.36 -7.77
C ALA A 72 16.69 1.36 -6.43
N ARG A 73 16.05 0.80 -5.39
CA ARG A 73 16.61 0.76 -4.05
C ARG A 73 16.18 -0.52 -3.34
N ILE A 74 17.16 -1.20 -2.77
CA ILE A 74 16.94 -2.41 -1.97
C ILE A 74 17.50 -2.17 -0.57
N LYS A 75 16.67 -2.43 0.43
CA LYS A 75 17.09 -2.49 1.83
C LYS A 75 16.71 -3.86 2.39
N ARG A 76 17.70 -4.76 2.41
CA ARG A 76 17.48 -6.11 2.91
C ARG A 76 17.21 -6.10 4.41
N PRO A 77 16.31 -6.92 4.90
CA PRO A 77 15.36 -7.80 4.21
C PRO A 77 13.94 -7.20 4.14
N VAL A 78 13.77 -5.88 4.14
CA VAL A 78 12.50 -5.22 4.45
C VAL A 78 11.93 -4.33 3.34
N LEU A 79 12.70 -4.05 2.28
CA LEU A 79 12.28 -3.07 1.28
C LEU A 79 12.87 -3.38 -0.11
N ILE A 80 12.00 -3.33 -1.12
CA ILE A 80 12.37 -3.32 -2.54
C ILE A 80 11.59 -2.18 -3.21
N LEU A 81 12.29 -1.16 -3.67
CA LEU A 81 11.71 -0.08 -4.48
C LEU A 81 12.16 -0.22 -5.92
N GLY A 82 11.27 0.09 -6.84
CA GLY A 82 11.55 0.02 -8.26
C GLY A 82 10.44 0.64 -9.09
N SER A 83 10.39 0.27 -10.35
CA SER A 83 9.34 0.66 -11.27
C SER A 83 9.01 -0.48 -12.23
N LEU A 84 7.78 -0.51 -12.70
CA LEU A 84 7.32 -1.41 -13.74
C LEU A 84 6.78 -0.57 -14.89
N TYR A 85 7.49 -0.56 -16.02
CA TYR A 85 7.18 0.30 -17.17
C TYR A 85 6.94 1.76 -16.76
N GLY A 86 7.80 2.30 -15.89
CA GLY A 86 7.75 3.67 -15.44
C GLY A 86 6.80 3.96 -14.27
N ILE A 87 6.00 3.00 -13.84
CA ILE A 87 5.15 3.13 -12.67
C ILE A 87 5.92 2.73 -11.42
N GLU A 88 6.07 3.64 -10.47
CA GLU A 88 6.79 3.36 -9.24
C GLU A 88 6.12 2.27 -8.43
N THR A 89 6.92 1.31 -7.98
CA THR A 89 6.50 0.17 -7.18
C THR A 89 7.29 0.12 -5.87
N GLY A 90 6.65 -0.35 -4.83
CA GLY A 90 7.32 -0.61 -3.56
C GLY A 90 6.81 -1.89 -2.94
N VAL A 91 7.71 -2.67 -2.38
CA VAL A 91 7.39 -3.88 -1.61
C VAL A 91 8.04 -3.73 -0.25
N ARG A 92 7.23 -3.77 0.81
CA ARG A 92 7.66 -3.54 2.19
C ARG A 92 7.22 -4.68 3.10
N GLN A 93 8.08 -4.99 4.07
CA GLN A 93 7.72 -5.90 5.14
C GLN A 93 6.62 -5.30 6.03
N LEU A 94 5.63 -6.09 6.40
CA LEU A 94 4.68 -5.73 7.46
C LEU A 94 5.44 -5.52 8.78
N ILE A 95 5.24 -4.38 9.41
CA ILE A 95 5.99 -3.99 10.61
C ILE A 95 5.27 -4.25 11.93
N ARG A 96 4.03 -4.71 11.89
CA ARG A 96 3.25 -5.09 13.07
C ARG A 96 3.06 -6.60 13.15
N THR A 97 2.76 -7.12 14.32
CA THR A 97 2.60 -8.56 14.55
C THR A 97 1.28 -9.10 13.98
N ALA A 98 0.17 -8.38 14.23
CA ALA A 98 -1.12 -8.79 13.73
C ALA A 98 -1.22 -8.62 12.21
N PRO A 99 -1.82 -9.57 11.48
CA PRO A 99 -2.02 -9.44 10.05
C PRO A 99 -2.93 -8.27 9.71
N LEU A 100 -2.81 -7.78 8.47
CA LEU A 100 -3.72 -6.76 7.96
C LEU A 100 -5.11 -7.34 7.73
N GLU A 101 -6.12 -6.57 8.05
CA GLU A 101 -7.50 -6.84 7.67
C GLU A 101 -7.70 -6.44 6.21
N THR A 102 -7.94 -7.39 5.32
CA THR A 102 -7.94 -7.18 3.88
C THR A 102 -9.26 -7.53 3.23
N GLN A 103 -9.46 -6.99 2.03
CA GLN A 103 -10.56 -7.31 1.15
C GLN A 103 -10.09 -7.32 -0.31
N ASP A 104 -10.86 -7.98 -1.17
CA ASP A 104 -10.67 -7.89 -2.61
C ASP A 104 -11.64 -6.86 -3.19
N VAL A 105 -11.12 -5.94 -3.98
CA VAL A 105 -11.92 -4.99 -4.74
C VAL A 105 -11.82 -5.28 -6.23
N TYR A 106 -12.92 -5.04 -6.94
CA TYR A 106 -12.98 -5.15 -8.40
C TYR A 106 -13.17 -3.75 -8.95
N ILE A 107 -12.15 -3.26 -9.63
CA ILE A 107 -12.15 -1.90 -10.15
C ILE A 107 -11.52 -1.90 -11.55
N HIS A 108 -12.20 -1.29 -12.52
CA HIS A 108 -11.76 -1.21 -13.92
C HIS A 108 -11.29 -2.57 -14.49
N GLY A 109 -12.04 -3.64 -14.18
CA GLY A 109 -11.72 -4.99 -14.63
C GLY A 109 -10.57 -5.68 -13.90
N GLN A 110 -9.98 -5.04 -12.91
CA GLN A 110 -8.89 -5.58 -12.10
C GLN A 110 -9.39 -6.06 -10.74
N LYS A 111 -8.92 -7.22 -10.31
CA LYS A 111 -9.09 -7.71 -8.94
C LYS A 111 -7.86 -7.33 -8.14
N ILE A 112 -8.04 -6.56 -7.08
CA ILE A 112 -6.93 -6.04 -6.28
C ILE A 112 -7.22 -6.29 -4.79
N LYS A 113 -6.26 -6.89 -4.10
CA LYS A 113 -6.30 -7.02 -2.65
C LYS A 113 -5.83 -5.72 -2.01
N VAL A 114 -6.68 -5.15 -1.17
CA VAL A 114 -6.42 -3.93 -0.42
C VAL A 114 -6.80 -4.15 1.05
N PRO A 115 -6.31 -3.34 1.99
CA PRO A 115 -6.85 -3.34 3.33
C PRO A 115 -8.32 -2.88 3.31
N THR A 116 -9.09 -3.25 4.31
CA THR A 116 -10.41 -2.65 4.52
C THR A 116 -10.27 -1.15 4.78
N GLU A 117 -11.36 -0.40 4.59
CA GLU A 117 -11.35 1.06 4.83
C GLU A 117 -10.89 1.38 6.26
N ALA A 118 -11.38 0.64 7.24
CA ALA A 118 -10.97 0.77 8.63
C ALA A 118 -9.46 0.51 8.80
N GLU A 119 -8.93 -0.50 8.13
CA GLU A 119 -7.51 -0.84 8.20
C GLU A 119 -6.63 0.22 7.53
N ILE A 120 -7.05 0.76 6.38
CA ILE A 120 -6.32 1.87 5.72
C ILE A 120 -6.26 3.08 6.66
N LEU A 121 -7.35 3.38 7.37
CA LEU A 121 -7.38 4.47 8.34
C LEU A 121 -6.36 4.25 9.46
N ARG A 122 -6.27 3.04 10.00
CA ARG A 122 -5.27 2.68 11.03
C ARG A 122 -3.84 2.83 10.51
N ILE A 123 -3.57 2.34 9.29
CA ILE A 123 -2.25 2.47 8.65
C ILE A 123 -1.89 3.94 8.49
N LYS A 124 -2.80 4.76 7.98
CA LYS A 124 -2.57 6.21 7.83
C LYS A 124 -2.37 6.91 9.16
N GLY A 125 -3.11 6.53 10.19
CA GLY A 125 -2.91 7.03 11.55
C GLY A 125 -1.51 6.73 12.08
N ALA A 126 -1.02 5.52 11.88
CA ALA A 126 0.34 5.13 12.24
C ALA A 126 1.39 5.95 11.47
N LEU A 127 1.18 6.19 10.19
CA LEU A 127 2.09 6.99 9.36
C LEU A 127 2.08 8.47 9.75
N VAL A 128 0.93 9.04 10.09
CA VAL A 128 0.82 10.41 10.63
C VAL A 128 1.73 10.57 11.85
N LEU A 129 1.65 9.63 12.80
CA LEU A 129 2.47 9.66 14.00
C LEU A 129 3.96 9.42 13.74
N LYS A 130 4.28 8.59 12.74
CA LYS A 130 5.65 8.18 12.46
C LYS A 130 6.42 9.19 11.64
N ARG A 131 5.81 9.76 10.59
CA ARG A 131 6.53 10.59 9.62
C ARG A 131 6.01 12.01 9.44
N ASN A 132 4.85 12.34 10.01
CA ASN A 132 4.27 13.68 9.99
C ASN A 132 4.21 14.31 8.58
N ALA A 133 3.87 13.53 7.56
CA ALA A 133 3.78 13.98 6.18
C ALA A 133 2.38 14.50 5.86
N THR A 134 2.28 15.66 5.21
CA THR A 134 1.00 16.29 4.86
C THR A 134 0.04 15.34 4.15
N ARG A 135 0.54 14.55 3.20
CA ARG A 135 -0.29 13.59 2.44
C ARG A 135 -0.98 12.55 3.33
N ASP A 136 -0.34 12.13 4.42
CA ASP A 136 -0.93 11.16 5.35
C ASP A 136 -2.08 11.77 6.14
N TYR A 137 -1.97 13.03 6.56
CA TYR A 137 -3.08 13.78 7.16
C TYR A 137 -4.25 13.93 6.20
N LEU A 138 -3.97 14.26 4.93
CA LEU A 138 -5.01 14.40 3.91
C LEU A 138 -5.73 13.08 3.65
N ASP A 139 -4.99 12.00 3.51
CA ASP A 139 -5.55 10.66 3.33
C ASP A 139 -6.36 10.22 4.55
N PHE A 140 -5.84 10.45 5.74
CA PHE A 140 -6.53 10.15 6.99
C PHE A 140 -7.85 10.92 7.13
N ALA A 141 -7.81 12.23 6.88
CA ALA A 141 -8.99 13.08 6.95
C ALA A 141 -10.04 12.69 5.91
N ALA A 142 -9.63 12.48 4.67
CA ALA A 142 -10.52 12.10 3.57
C ALA A 142 -11.18 10.74 3.84
N LEU A 143 -10.43 9.78 4.31
CA LEU A 143 -10.94 8.44 4.61
C LEU A 143 -11.86 8.45 5.84
N SER A 144 -11.52 9.22 6.86
CA SER A 144 -12.39 9.42 8.05
C SER A 144 -13.73 10.00 7.65
N HIS A 145 -13.73 10.98 6.74
CA HIS A 145 -14.95 11.57 6.19
C HIS A 145 -15.74 10.55 5.38
N TYR A 146 -15.06 9.77 4.56
CA TYR A 146 -15.67 8.76 3.69
C TYR A 146 -16.42 7.69 4.48
N ILE A 147 -15.80 7.12 5.53
CA ILE A 147 -16.43 6.07 6.35
C ILE A 147 -17.35 6.61 7.41
N GLY A 148 -17.25 7.88 7.76
CA GLY A 148 -18.05 8.55 8.78
C GLY A 148 -17.46 8.49 10.18
N PRO A 149 -17.87 9.41 11.08
CA PRO A 149 -17.23 9.58 12.39
C PRO A 149 -17.34 8.35 13.29
N LYS A 150 -18.46 7.65 13.29
CA LYS A 150 -18.64 6.46 14.12
C LYS A 150 -17.73 5.32 13.68
N ALA A 151 -17.70 5.02 12.38
CA ALA A 151 -16.84 3.97 11.83
C ALA A 151 -15.35 4.32 11.98
N ALA A 152 -14.98 5.59 11.83
CA ALA A 152 -13.63 6.05 12.07
C ALA A 152 -13.21 5.84 13.52
N LEU A 153 -14.06 6.20 14.45
CA LEU A 153 -13.80 5.99 15.88
C LEU A 153 -13.66 4.52 16.22
N ASP A 154 -14.58 3.69 15.74
CA ASP A 154 -14.54 2.23 15.94
C ASP A 154 -13.26 1.61 15.36
N ALA A 155 -12.83 2.07 14.17
CA ALA A 155 -11.59 1.62 13.54
C ALA A 155 -10.35 1.90 14.40
N LEU A 156 -10.33 3.02 15.11
CA LEU A 156 -9.19 3.46 15.90
C LEU A 156 -9.17 2.92 17.33
N MET A 157 -10.23 2.27 17.80
CA MET A 157 -10.29 1.75 19.17
C MET A 157 -9.23 0.72 19.50
N CYS A 158 -8.82 -0.10 18.51
CA CYS A 158 -7.75 -1.09 18.69
C CYS A 158 -6.36 -0.60 18.26
N PHE A 159 -6.22 0.70 18.00
CA PHE A 159 -5.00 1.27 17.43
C PHE A 159 -3.76 1.01 18.28
N ASP A 160 -3.86 1.24 19.60
CA ASP A 160 -2.71 1.07 20.49
C ASP A 160 -2.26 -0.38 20.62
N ASP A 161 -3.18 -1.34 20.47
CA ASP A 161 -2.86 -2.77 20.46
C ASP A 161 -2.12 -3.17 19.20
N LEU A 162 -2.48 -2.58 18.04
CA LEU A 162 -1.86 -2.87 16.75
C LEU A 162 -0.53 -2.14 16.57
N TYR A 163 -0.43 -0.93 17.09
CA TYR A 163 0.74 -0.07 16.99
C TYR A 163 1.17 0.42 18.37
N PRO A 164 1.68 -0.49 19.23
CA PRO A 164 2.06 -0.13 20.59
C PRO A 164 3.18 0.91 20.55
N GLN A 165 3.05 1.94 21.39
CA GLN A 165 4.09 2.94 21.57
C GLN A 165 5.25 2.30 22.32
N LYS A 166 6.45 2.47 21.80
CA LYS A 166 7.65 2.12 22.56
C LYS A 166 7.76 3.16 23.69
N ASN A 167 7.53 2.73 24.92
CA ASN A 167 7.91 3.52 26.08
C ASN A 167 9.41 3.72 26.01
N GLY A 168 9.79 4.95 25.67
CA GLY A 168 11.19 5.37 25.60
C GLY A 168 11.79 5.49 26.99
#